data_3d152106bbf61a7fd08125bc0b8510ff
#
_entry.id   3d152106bbf61a7fd08125bc0b8510ff
#
_cell.length_a   1.000
_cell.length_b   1.000
_cell.length_c   1.000
_cell.angle_alpha   90.00
_cell.angle_beta   90.00
_cell.angle_gamma   90.00
#
_symmetry.space_group_name_H-M   'P 1'
#
loop_
_entity.id
_entity.type
_entity.pdbx_description
1 polymer ?
#
loop_
_entity_poly.entity_id
_entity_poly.type
_entity_poly.pdbx_seq_one_letter_code
_entity_poly.pdbx_strand_id
1 'polypeptide(L)'
;LDMDPATLKATYDAYQAACQSGVDTEFGKTAAKLVAYTGEGGYYAARLFPASWGTIGGALTDLQFHVLDANDVVIPNVFAVGECATSMLFGDYYFGGYSLGFYTAAGKIAAETAVAEINAK
;
A
#
# COMPACT_ATOMS: atom_id res chain seq x y z
N LEU A 1 -14.47 0.77 -23.03
CA LEU A 1 -13.06 0.85 -22.56
C LEU A 1 -12.11 1.36 -23.65
N ASP A 2 -12.62 1.66 -24.84
CA ASP A 2 -11.85 2.11 -26.02
C ASP A 2 -10.68 1.16 -26.37
N MET A 3 -10.92 -0.13 -26.26
CA MET A 3 -9.95 -1.18 -26.59
C MET A 3 -10.30 -1.78 -27.94
N ASP A 4 -9.29 -1.98 -28.80
CA ASP A 4 -9.48 -2.72 -30.05
C ASP A 4 -9.78 -4.21 -29.74
N PRO A 5 -10.92 -4.75 -30.15
CA PRO A 5 -11.29 -6.13 -29.86
C PRO A 5 -10.31 -7.18 -30.41
N ALA A 6 -9.67 -6.91 -31.56
CA ALA A 6 -8.70 -7.83 -32.16
C ALA A 6 -7.43 -7.91 -31.33
N THR A 7 -6.92 -6.76 -30.87
CA THR A 7 -5.76 -6.68 -29.99
C THR A 7 -6.03 -7.37 -28.65
N LEU A 8 -7.21 -7.12 -28.04
CA LEU A 8 -7.60 -7.77 -26.81
C LEU A 8 -7.65 -9.29 -26.97
N LYS A 9 -8.26 -9.76 -28.06
CA LYS A 9 -8.35 -11.20 -28.34
C LYS A 9 -6.97 -11.82 -28.54
N ALA A 10 -6.07 -11.17 -29.28
CA ALA A 10 -4.71 -11.66 -29.48
C ALA A 10 -3.94 -11.78 -28.16
N THR A 11 -4.03 -10.78 -27.29
CA THR A 11 -3.41 -10.80 -25.95
C THR A 11 -3.98 -11.93 -25.08
N TYR A 12 -5.30 -12.11 -25.12
CA TYR A 12 -5.97 -13.19 -24.39
C TYR A 12 -5.50 -14.56 -24.89
N ASP A 13 -5.49 -14.79 -26.21
CA ASP A 13 -5.08 -16.06 -26.82
C ASP A 13 -3.60 -16.36 -26.51
N ALA A 14 -2.72 -15.37 -26.56
CA ALA A 14 -1.30 -15.52 -26.23
C ALA A 14 -1.12 -15.93 -24.75
N TYR A 15 -1.84 -15.28 -23.84
CA TYR A 15 -1.79 -15.64 -22.41
C TYR A 15 -2.34 -17.06 -22.15
N GLN A 16 -3.43 -17.43 -22.78
CA GLN A 16 -3.98 -18.80 -22.67
C GLN A 16 -2.99 -19.86 -23.21
N ALA A 17 -2.30 -19.57 -24.30
CA ALA A 17 -1.24 -20.46 -24.82
C ALA A 17 -0.07 -20.57 -23.84
N ALA A 18 0.36 -19.47 -23.22
CA ALA A 18 1.38 -19.47 -22.16
C ALA A 18 0.95 -20.32 -20.96
N CYS A 19 -0.32 -20.22 -20.54
CA CYS A 19 -0.86 -21.07 -19.48
C CYS A 19 -0.84 -22.56 -19.83
N GLN A 20 -1.17 -22.91 -21.07
CA GLN A 20 -1.17 -24.30 -21.53
C GLN A 20 0.24 -24.89 -21.64
N SER A 21 1.19 -24.10 -22.15
CA SER A 21 2.59 -24.52 -22.32
C SER A 21 3.40 -24.47 -21.01
N GLY A 22 2.94 -23.69 -20.03
CA GLY A 22 3.70 -23.38 -18.83
C GLY A 22 4.87 -22.41 -19.04
N VAL A 23 4.93 -21.76 -20.21
CA VAL A 23 6.03 -20.84 -20.60
C VAL A 23 5.44 -19.54 -21.13
N ASP A 24 5.75 -18.46 -20.42
CA ASP A 24 5.47 -17.10 -20.87
C ASP A 24 6.72 -16.51 -21.51
N THR A 25 6.72 -16.43 -22.84
CA THR A 25 7.87 -15.92 -23.62
C THR A 25 7.89 -14.40 -23.73
N GLU A 26 6.79 -13.73 -23.40
CA GLU A 26 6.66 -12.27 -23.56
C GLU A 26 7.09 -11.53 -22.27
N PHE A 27 6.62 -11.97 -21.10
CA PHE A 27 6.88 -11.30 -19.82
C PHE A 27 7.65 -12.16 -18.81
N GLY A 28 7.95 -13.41 -19.14
CA GLY A 28 8.71 -14.31 -18.27
C GLY A 28 8.00 -14.68 -16.96
N LYS A 29 6.66 -14.66 -16.95
CA LYS A 29 5.88 -15.05 -15.77
C LYS A 29 6.11 -16.53 -15.46
N THR A 30 6.44 -16.85 -14.21
CA THR A 30 6.74 -18.23 -13.80
C THR A 30 5.53 -19.14 -13.96
N ALA A 31 5.74 -20.40 -14.34
CA ALA A 31 4.68 -21.39 -14.56
C ALA A 31 3.70 -21.50 -13.37
N ALA A 32 4.18 -21.44 -12.15
CA ALA A 32 3.36 -21.50 -10.93
C ALA A 32 2.37 -20.32 -10.77
N LYS A 33 2.58 -19.23 -11.53
CA LYS A 33 1.73 -18.04 -11.53
C LYS A 33 0.88 -17.91 -12.79
N LEU A 34 1.02 -18.82 -13.75
CA LEU A 34 0.20 -18.88 -14.95
C LEU A 34 -1.12 -19.58 -14.62
N VAL A 35 -2.20 -18.81 -14.58
CA VAL A 35 -3.55 -19.31 -14.29
C VAL A 35 -4.43 -19.01 -15.48
N ALA A 36 -4.88 -20.06 -16.16
CA ALA A 36 -5.76 -19.94 -17.33
C ALA A 36 -7.12 -19.37 -16.93
N TYR A 37 -7.68 -18.56 -17.81
CA TYR A 37 -9.08 -18.13 -17.69
C TYR A 37 -10.02 -19.25 -18.11
N THR A 38 -10.96 -19.60 -17.26
CA THR A 38 -11.93 -20.68 -17.55
C THR A 38 -13.15 -20.20 -18.35
N GLY A 39 -13.44 -18.90 -18.32
CA GLY A 39 -14.65 -18.33 -18.90
C GLY A 39 -15.92 -18.57 -18.10
N GLU A 40 -15.85 -19.30 -17.00
CA GLU A 40 -16.98 -19.51 -16.11
C GLU A 40 -17.33 -18.22 -15.36
N GLY A 41 -18.63 -17.86 -15.35
CA GLY A 41 -19.11 -16.65 -14.68
C GLY A 41 -18.88 -15.35 -15.45
N GLY A 42 -18.32 -15.40 -16.67
CA GLY A 42 -18.02 -14.22 -17.50
C GLY A 42 -16.72 -13.52 -17.14
N TYR A 43 -16.44 -12.42 -17.84
CA TYR A 43 -15.25 -11.60 -17.66
C TYR A 43 -15.61 -10.20 -17.20
N TYR A 44 -14.78 -9.64 -16.36
CA TYR A 44 -14.87 -8.26 -15.91
C TYR A 44 -13.62 -7.52 -16.34
N ALA A 45 -13.77 -6.29 -16.82
CA ALA A 45 -12.68 -5.43 -17.20
C ALA A 45 -12.74 -4.11 -16.44
N ALA A 46 -11.62 -3.67 -15.91
CA ALA A 46 -11.47 -2.39 -15.23
C ALA A 46 -10.32 -1.60 -15.83
N ARG A 47 -10.50 -0.30 -15.99
CA ARG A 47 -9.41 0.59 -16.39
C ARG A 47 -8.55 0.86 -15.16
N LEU A 48 -7.25 0.61 -15.29
CA LEU A 48 -6.28 0.89 -14.24
C LEU A 48 -5.56 2.21 -14.51
N PHE A 49 -5.31 2.95 -13.46
CA PHE A 49 -4.55 4.19 -13.49
C PHE A 49 -3.41 4.11 -12.47
N PRO A 50 -2.26 4.72 -12.76
CA PRO A 50 -1.23 4.94 -11.75
C PRO A 50 -1.81 5.76 -10.60
N ALA A 51 -1.59 5.32 -9.37
CA ALA A 51 -2.05 6.01 -8.17
C ALA A 51 -1.03 5.84 -7.05
N SER A 52 -0.97 6.81 -6.14
CA SER A 52 -0.27 6.65 -4.88
C SER A 52 -1.12 5.81 -3.93
N TRP A 53 -0.52 4.79 -3.36
CA TRP A 53 -1.19 3.91 -2.38
C TRP A 53 -1.02 4.43 -0.96
N GLY A 54 0.19 4.84 -0.63
CA GLY A 54 0.55 5.28 0.70
C GLY A 54 1.91 5.96 0.74
N THR A 55 2.28 6.44 1.91
CA THR A 55 3.56 7.12 2.15
C THR A 55 4.49 6.24 2.99
N ILE A 56 5.75 6.17 2.61
CA ILE A 56 6.83 5.61 3.43
C ILE A 56 7.59 6.79 4.02
N GLY A 57 7.73 6.81 5.36
CA GLY A 57 8.41 7.91 6.06
C GLY A 57 7.43 8.94 6.64
N GLY A 58 7.59 10.22 6.30
CA GLY A 58 6.84 11.33 6.90
C GLY A 58 7.53 11.89 8.14
N ALA A 59 6.78 12.45 9.07
CA ALA A 59 7.32 12.98 10.31
C ALA A 59 7.95 11.87 11.16
N LEU A 60 9.15 12.11 11.67
CA LEU A 60 9.76 11.25 12.68
C LEU A 60 9.07 11.52 14.02
N THR A 61 8.69 10.45 14.73
CA THR A 61 7.99 10.56 16.00
C THR A 61 8.61 9.62 17.05
N ASP A 62 8.40 9.94 18.32
CA ASP A 62 8.62 9.00 19.40
C ASP A 62 7.46 7.98 19.53
N LEU A 63 7.52 7.10 20.52
CA LEU A 63 6.48 6.09 20.78
C LEU A 63 5.14 6.68 21.28
N GLN A 64 5.13 7.93 21.70
CA GLN A 64 3.97 8.70 22.10
C GLN A 64 3.42 9.57 20.98
N PHE A 65 4.05 9.51 19.80
CA PHE A 65 3.70 10.25 18.59
C PHE A 65 3.95 11.76 18.64
N HIS A 66 4.83 12.25 19.55
CA HIS A 66 5.38 13.58 19.41
C HIS A 66 6.29 13.66 18.20
N VAL A 67 6.21 14.76 17.45
CA VAL A 67 7.12 15.00 16.35
C VAL A 67 8.52 15.35 16.88
N LEU A 68 9.54 14.75 16.27
CA LEU A 68 10.94 15.01 16.57
C LEU A 68 11.53 15.98 15.56
N ASP A 69 12.45 16.81 16.01
CA ASP A 69 13.25 17.67 15.13
C ASP A 69 14.44 16.89 14.51
N ALA A 70 15.29 17.57 13.74
CA ALA A 70 16.45 16.97 13.09
C ALA A 70 17.56 16.47 14.06
N ASN A 71 17.43 16.74 15.35
CA ASN A 71 18.32 16.29 16.41
C ASN A 71 17.68 15.26 17.33
N ASP A 72 16.57 14.66 16.90
CA ASP A 72 15.75 13.72 17.68
C ASP A 72 15.15 14.31 18.96
N VAL A 73 14.96 15.63 19.01
CA VAL A 73 14.37 16.33 20.14
C VAL A 73 12.89 16.56 19.88
N VAL A 74 12.06 16.27 20.88
CA VAL A 74 10.60 16.48 20.82
C VAL A 74 10.27 17.95 20.56
N ILE A 75 9.45 18.19 19.53
CA ILE A 75 8.84 19.52 19.29
C ILE A 75 7.61 19.63 20.20
N PRO A 76 7.61 20.52 21.18
CA PRO A 76 6.53 20.58 22.16
C PRO A 76 5.17 20.86 21.55
N ASN A 77 4.13 20.15 22.02
CA ASN A 77 2.73 20.26 21.60
C ASN A 77 2.48 19.94 20.11
N VAL A 78 3.40 19.22 19.44
CA VAL A 78 3.21 18.78 18.04
C VAL A 78 3.17 17.27 18.00
N PHE A 79 2.07 16.72 17.48
CA PHE A 79 1.87 15.29 17.30
C PHE A 79 1.66 15.00 15.80
N ALA A 80 2.11 13.83 15.36
CA ALA A 80 1.82 13.34 14.02
C ALA A 80 1.41 11.88 14.08
N VAL A 81 0.31 11.54 13.41
CA VAL A 81 -0.24 10.18 13.34
C VAL A 81 -0.76 9.87 11.94
N GLY A 82 -1.04 8.61 11.67
CA GLY A 82 -1.60 8.20 10.39
C GLY A 82 -0.57 8.13 9.28
N GLU A 83 -1.00 8.40 8.04
CA GLU A 83 -0.17 8.27 6.84
C GLU A 83 1.05 9.22 6.81
N CYS A 84 0.98 10.34 7.53
CA CYS A 84 2.08 11.31 7.59
C CYS A 84 3.16 10.98 8.64
N ALA A 85 3.02 9.88 9.40
CA ALA A 85 3.95 9.46 10.44
C ALA A 85 4.21 7.94 10.38
N THR A 86 4.55 7.44 9.20
CA THR A 86 4.74 6.01 8.95
C THR A 86 6.20 5.55 9.06
N SER A 87 7.13 6.45 9.40
CA SER A 87 8.56 6.15 9.47
C SER A 87 8.88 4.99 10.42
N MET A 88 8.17 4.88 11.55
CA MET A 88 8.38 3.76 12.48
C MET A 88 7.68 2.46 12.06
N LEU A 89 6.72 2.50 11.12
CA LEU A 89 5.98 1.33 10.67
C LEU A 89 6.64 0.67 9.47
N PHE A 90 7.03 1.48 8.49
CA PHE A 90 7.46 1.01 7.18
C PHE A 90 8.94 1.32 6.97
N GLY A 91 9.90 0.95 7.47
CA GLY A 91 11.29 1.22 7.09
C GLY A 91 11.45 1.56 5.59
N ASP A 92 12.07 0.69 4.81
CA ASP A 92 12.28 0.89 3.37
C ASP A 92 11.19 0.24 2.50
N TYR A 93 10.17 -0.38 3.11
CA TYR A 93 9.22 -1.20 2.38
C TYR A 93 7.80 -1.08 2.94
N TYR A 94 6.84 -0.81 2.05
CA TYR A 94 5.42 -0.70 2.39
C TYR A 94 4.76 -2.08 2.46
N PHE A 95 4.14 -2.39 3.59
CA PHE A 95 3.38 -3.64 3.80
C PHE A 95 1.87 -3.36 3.76
N GLY A 96 1.18 -4.01 2.83
CA GLY A 96 -0.28 -3.94 2.78
C GLY A 96 -0.93 -4.58 4.01
N GLY A 97 -2.03 -3.97 4.49
CA GLY A 97 -2.87 -4.50 5.58
C GLY A 97 -2.55 -3.99 6.99
N TYR A 98 -1.41 -3.34 7.20
CA TYR A 98 -1.00 -2.86 8.54
C TYR A 98 -1.45 -1.42 8.85
N SER A 99 -1.64 -0.59 7.82
CA SER A 99 -1.88 0.84 7.95
C SER A 99 -3.05 1.20 8.85
N LEU A 100 -4.23 0.62 8.63
CA LEU A 100 -5.43 0.96 9.41
C LEU A 100 -5.28 0.63 10.88
N GLY A 101 -4.71 -0.52 11.21
CA GLY A 101 -4.44 -0.90 12.60
C GLY A 101 -3.47 0.06 13.28
N PHE A 102 -2.37 0.39 12.60
CA PHE A 102 -1.39 1.34 13.09
C PHE A 102 -1.98 2.73 13.28
N TYR A 103 -2.71 3.27 12.30
CA TYR A 103 -3.29 4.62 12.39
C TYR A 103 -4.29 4.74 13.51
N THR A 104 -5.10 3.71 13.72
CA THR A 104 -6.07 3.68 14.82
C THR A 104 -5.37 3.65 16.18
N ALA A 105 -4.36 2.80 16.34
CA ALA A 105 -3.59 2.71 17.58
C ALA A 105 -2.80 4.00 17.85
N ALA A 106 -2.13 4.53 16.82
CA ALA A 106 -1.37 5.78 16.91
C ALA A 106 -2.25 6.96 17.31
N GLY A 107 -3.42 7.10 16.69
CA GLY A 107 -4.38 8.15 17.02
C GLY A 107 -4.85 8.09 18.49
N LYS A 108 -5.11 6.88 18.99
CA LYS A 108 -5.47 6.66 20.39
C LYS A 108 -4.34 7.08 21.35
N ILE A 109 -3.13 6.58 21.11
CA ILE A 109 -1.97 6.86 21.98
C ILE A 109 -1.67 8.36 22.00
N ALA A 110 -1.60 9.01 20.84
CA ALA A 110 -1.33 10.44 20.75
C ALA A 110 -2.39 11.28 21.47
N ALA A 111 -3.67 10.92 21.35
CA ALA A 111 -4.75 11.62 22.02
C ALA A 111 -4.67 11.47 23.56
N GLU A 112 -4.42 10.26 24.06
CA GLU A 112 -4.24 9.99 25.48
C GLU A 112 -3.04 10.74 26.05
N THR A 113 -1.92 10.76 25.33
CA THR A 113 -0.71 11.50 25.69
C THR A 113 -0.99 13.02 25.76
N ALA A 114 -1.59 13.57 24.71
CA ALA A 114 -1.91 15.01 24.69
C ALA A 114 -2.83 15.44 25.83
N VAL A 115 -3.84 14.64 26.16
CA VAL A 115 -4.74 14.90 27.31
C VAL A 115 -3.98 14.84 28.63
N ALA A 116 -3.10 13.85 28.81
CA ALA A 116 -2.29 13.73 30.01
C ALA A 116 -1.37 14.95 30.21
N GLU A 117 -0.74 15.42 29.15
CA GLU A 117 0.15 16.60 29.19
C GLU A 117 -0.60 17.91 29.48
N ILE A 118 -1.82 18.06 28.94
CA ILE A 118 -2.67 19.23 29.24
C ILE A 118 -3.04 19.24 30.71
N ASN A 119 -3.40 18.09 31.27
CA ASN A 119 -3.81 17.99 32.69
C ASN A 119 -2.65 18.08 33.68
N ALA A 120 -1.41 17.94 33.22
CA ALA A 120 -0.22 18.07 34.05
C ALA A 120 0.29 19.52 34.18
N LYS A 121 -0.28 20.46 33.42
CA LYS A 121 0.03 21.90 33.48
C LYS A 121 -0.85 22.62 34.50
#